data_efc3d6d71b645ae75576f6780bb7b97f
#
_entry.id   efc3d6d71b645ae75576f6780bb7b97f
#
_cell.length_a   1.000
_cell.length_b   1.000
_cell.length_c   1.000
_cell.angle_alpha   90.00
_cell.angle_beta   90.00
_cell.angle_gamma   90.00
#
_symmetry.space_group_name_H-M   'P 1'
#
loop_
_entity.id
_entity.type
_entity.pdbx_description
1 polymer ?
#
loop_
_entity_poly.entity_id
_entity_poly.type
_entity_poly.pdbx_seq_one_letter_code
_entity_poly.pdbx_strand_id
1 'polypeptide(L)'
;MIKVSDLHKSFGKLEVLKGIDENIEKGEKIVVIGPSGSGKSTFLRCLNLLETPTSGQIWFDGQCITDKKTDINRVRRSMGMVFQHFNLFNNKTVLGNITLAPIQLKLMNKEEANENALRLLDRIGLRDKADAYPSMLSGGQKQRIAIVRSLAMNPKVMLFDEPTSALDPEMVGEVLEVMKELAHEGMT
;
A
#
# COMPACT_ATOMS: atom_id res chain seq x y z
N MET A 1 3.27 12.83 10.63
CA MET A 1 3.60 11.52 10.02
C MET A 1 4.24 11.68 8.65
N ILE A 2 3.53 12.23 7.65
CA ILE A 2 4.08 12.55 6.32
C ILE A 2 3.97 14.06 6.12
N LYS A 3 5.05 14.69 5.66
CA LYS A 3 5.03 16.10 5.25
C LYS A 3 5.54 16.20 3.82
N VAL A 4 4.81 16.91 3.00
CA VAL A 4 5.14 17.20 1.59
C VAL A 4 5.32 18.69 1.46
N SER A 5 6.37 19.14 0.78
CA SER A 5 6.65 20.55 0.58
C SER A 5 7.04 20.82 -0.86
N ASP A 6 6.27 21.71 -1.50
CA ASP A 6 6.46 22.19 -2.87
C ASP A 6 6.73 21.05 -3.87
N LEU A 7 5.87 20.01 -3.82
CA LEU A 7 6.07 18.79 -4.59
C LEU A 7 5.67 18.98 -6.05
N HIS A 8 6.64 18.82 -6.94
CA HIS A 8 6.44 18.86 -8.39
C HIS A 8 6.78 17.53 -9.04
N LYS A 9 6.01 17.14 -10.04
CA LYS A 9 6.32 16.00 -10.90
C LYS A 9 5.97 16.29 -12.33
N SER A 10 6.95 16.16 -13.21
CA SER A 10 6.79 16.28 -14.66
C SER A 10 7.20 14.97 -15.34
N PHE A 11 6.52 14.64 -16.43
CA PHE A 11 6.86 13.59 -17.37
C PHE A 11 7.16 14.27 -18.73
N GLY A 12 8.45 14.43 -19.02
CA GLY A 12 8.87 15.25 -20.14
C GLY A 12 8.38 16.71 -20.01
N LYS A 13 7.54 17.15 -20.93
CA LYS A 13 6.97 18.52 -20.92
C LYS A 13 5.66 18.63 -20.13
N LEU A 14 5.07 17.51 -19.73
CA LEU A 14 3.79 17.51 -19.00
C LEU A 14 4.06 17.59 -17.50
N GLU A 15 3.70 18.72 -16.90
CA GLU A 15 3.71 18.89 -15.45
C GLU A 15 2.42 18.35 -14.86
N VAL A 16 2.53 17.31 -14.04
CA VAL A 16 1.39 16.60 -13.44
C VAL A 16 1.13 17.06 -12.00
N LEU A 17 2.17 17.19 -11.18
CA LEU A 17 2.08 17.77 -9.85
C LEU A 17 2.73 19.16 -9.88
N LYS A 18 2.04 20.15 -9.33
CA LYS A 18 2.35 21.58 -9.51
C LYS A 18 2.48 22.31 -8.19
N GLY A 19 3.46 21.88 -7.36
CA GLY A 19 3.71 22.51 -6.06
C GLY A 19 2.67 22.11 -5.02
N ILE A 20 2.66 20.83 -4.62
CA ILE A 20 1.76 20.32 -3.59
C ILE A 20 2.43 20.44 -2.24
N ASP A 21 1.74 21.09 -1.30
CA ASP A 21 2.07 21.14 0.12
C ASP A 21 1.00 20.36 0.90
N GLU A 22 1.42 19.43 1.78
CA GLU A 22 0.51 18.63 2.58
C GLU A 22 1.18 18.19 3.88
N ASN A 23 0.40 18.06 4.94
CA ASN A 23 0.87 17.55 6.22
C ASN A 23 -0.12 16.53 6.78
N ILE A 24 0.26 15.27 6.78
CA ILE A 24 -0.58 14.14 7.21
C ILE A 24 -0.13 13.68 8.59
N GLU A 25 -1.02 13.80 9.56
CA GLU A 25 -0.77 13.38 10.93
C GLU A 25 -0.97 11.88 11.12
N LYS A 26 -0.43 11.34 12.21
CA LYS A 26 -0.62 9.92 12.54
C LYS A 26 -2.10 9.63 12.85
N GLY A 27 -2.64 8.60 12.21
CA GLY A 27 -4.03 8.19 12.36
C GLY A 27 -5.01 8.98 11.50
N GLU A 28 -4.53 9.95 10.73
CA GLU A 28 -5.36 10.71 9.79
C GLU A 28 -5.74 9.87 8.56
N LYS A 29 -6.93 10.12 8.01
CA LYS A 29 -7.46 9.47 6.81
C LYS A 29 -7.64 10.52 5.74
N ILE A 30 -6.79 10.45 4.71
CA ILE A 30 -6.79 11.39 3.59
C ILE A 30 -7.39 10.71 2.37
N VAL A 31 -8.32 11.39 1.73
CA VAL A 31 -8.90 10.95 0.45
C VAL A 31 -8.50 11.93 -0.64
N VAL A 32 -7.77 11.44 -1.64
CA VAL A 32 -7.37 12.23 -2.81
C VAL A 32 -8.41 12.04 -3.90
N ILE A 33 -9.14 13.11 -4.23
CA ILE A 33 -10.19 13.12 -5.23
C ILE A 33 -9.80 13.96 -6.45
N GLY A 34 -10.33 13.61 -7.60
CA GLY A 34 -10.10 14.33 -8.87
C GLY A 34 -10.40 13.45 -10.08
N PRO A 35 -10.50 14.02 -11.28
CA PRO A 35 -10.77 13.28 -12.51
C PRO A 35 -9.65 12.29 -12.85
N SER A 36 -9.93 11.37 -13.79
CA SER A 36 -8.88 10.48 -14.31
C SER A 36 -7.76 11.30 -14.93
N GLY A 37 -6.51 10.90 -14.71
CA GLY A 37 -5.33 11.62 -15.22
C GLY A 37 -4.92 12.86 -14.42
N SER A 38 -5.61 13.24 -13.33
CA SER A 38 -5.27 14.43 -12.53
C SER A 38 -4.00 14.28 -11.66
N GLY A 39 -3.34 13.13 -11.67
CA GLY A 39 -2.11 12.91 -10.90
C GLY A 39 -2.27 12.23 -9.55
N LYS A 40 -3.46 11.73 -9.16
CA LYS A 40 -3.71 11.04 -7.88
C LYS A 40 -2.72 9.90 -7.62
N SER A 41 -2.63 8.96 -8.57
CA SER A 41 -1.68 7.84 -8.49
C SER A 41 -0.23 8.30 -8.48
N THR A 42 0.08 9.35 -9.25
CA THR A 42 1.42 9.95 -9.28
C THR A 42 1.79 10.50 -7.91
N PHE A 43 0.87 11.23 -7.27
CA PHE A 43 1.07 11.76 -5.91
C PHE A 43 1.33 10.63 -4.91
N LEU A 44 0.46 9.61 -4.85
CA LEU A 44 0.63 8.47 -3.96
C LEU A 44 1.98 7.74 -4.18
N ARG A 45 2.37 7.56 -5.46
CA ARG A 45 3.65 6.91 -5.79
C ARG A 45 4.86 7.79 -5.49
N CYS A 46 4.71 9.10 -5.44
CA CYS A 46 5.76 9.99 -4.96
C CYS A 46 5.97 9.84 -3.44
N LEU A 47 4.91 9.61 -2.65
CA LEU A 47 5.01 9.49 -1.19
C LEU A 47 5.93 8.33 -0.74
N ASN A 48 6.11 7.30 -1.56
CA ASN A 48 7.02 6.18 -1.29
C ASN A 48 8.18 6.08 -2.30
N LEU A 49 8.37 7.13 -3.11
CA LEU A 49 9.38 7.23 -4.18
C LEU A 49 9.35 6.07 -5.20
N LEU A 50 8.20 5.43 -5.43
CA LEU A 50 7.99 4.62 -6.64
C LEU A 50 8.04 5.50 -7.89
N GLU A 51 7.57 6.75 -7.75
CA GLU A 51 7.84 7.84 -8.69
C GLU A 51 8.72 8.88 -8.02
N THR A 52 9.87 9.15 -8.62
CA THR A 52 10.78 10.20 -8.12
C THR A 52 10.21 11.58 -8.48
N PRO A 53 9.98 12.47 -7.52
CA PRO A 53 9.59 13.86 -7.78
C PRO A 53 10.60 14.57 -8.69
N THR A 54 10.14 15.56 -9.44
CA THR A 54 11.02 16.46 -10.21
C THR A 54 11.70 17.47 -9.30
N SER A 55 10.94 17.99 -8.32
CA SER A 55 11.44 18.86 -7.24
C SER A 55 10.51 18.78 -6.03
N GLY A 56 10.86 19.47 -4.96
CA GLY A 56 10.16 19.44 -3.68
C GLY A 56 10.72 18.39 -2.73
N GLN A 57 10.15 18.34 -1.54
CA GLN A 57 10.61 17.46 -0.46
C GLN A 57 9.48 16.66 0.13
N ILE A 58 9.78 15.42 0.49
CA ILE A 58 8.86 14.54 1.21
C ILE A 58 9.58 14.05 2.47
N TRP A 59 8.88 14.14 3.59
CA TRP A 59 9.35 13.71 4.89
C TRP A 59 8.43 12.62 5.42
N PHE A 60 9.00 11.58 5.98
CA PHE A 60 8.30 10.51 6.66
C PHE A 60 8.92 10.27 8.02
N ASP A 61 8.13 10.35 9.09
CA ASP A 61 8.59 10.24 10.49
C ASP A 61 9.83 11.10 10.79
N GLY A 62 9.83 12.34 10.30
CA GLY A 62 10.93 13.29 10.51
C GLY A 62 12.16 13.08 9.63
N GLN A 63 12.19 12.05 8.79
CA GLN A 63 13.26 11.79 7.84
C GLN A 63 12.89 12.28 6.45
N CYS A 64 13.73 13.10 5.81
CA CYS A 64 13.57 13.50 4.41
C CYS A 64 13.83 12.31 3.49
N ILE A 65 12.79 11.76 2.87
CA ILE A 65 12.93 10.59 2.01
C ILE A 65 13.42 10.93 0.60
N THR A 66 13.29 12.19 0.17
CA THR A 66 13.82 12.68 -1.10
C THR A 66 15.33 13.00 -1.03
N ASP A 67 15.96 12.93 0.14
CA ASP A 67 17.42 13.02 0.25
C ASP A 67 18.06 11.74 -0.32
N LYS A 68 19.05 11.91 -1.21
CA LYS A 68 19.80 10.80 -1.85
C LYS A 68 20.53 9.89 -0.85
N LYS A 69 20.77 10.37 0.39
CA LYS A 69 21.41 9.58 1.45
C LYS A 69 20.43 8.68 2.19
N THR A 70 19.13 8.87 2.00
CA THR A 70 18.10 8.08 2.68
C THR A 70 18.00 6.68 2.11
N ASP A 71 18.07 5.66 2.96
CA ASP A 71 17.73 4.28 2.58
C ASP A 71 16.21 4.15 2.37
N ILE A 72 15.79 4.35 1.14
CA ILE A 72 14.37 4.30 0.77
C ILE A 72 13.75 2.90 1.00
N ASN A 73 14.54 1.84 0.93
CA ASN A 73 14.02 0.50 1.17
C ASN A 73 13.63 0.31 2.64
N ARG A 74 14.38 0.92 3.56
CA ARG A 74 14.02 0.97 4.99
C ARG A 74 12.70 1.73 5.20
N VAL A 75 12.52 2.87 4.53
CA VAL A 75 11.29 3.68 4.59
C VAL A 75 10.09 2.87 4.05
N ARG A 76 10.23 2.25 2.88
CA ARG A 76 9.18 1.44 2.24
C ARG A 76 8.70 0.25 3.09
N ARG A 77 9.53 -0.29 3.99
CA ARG A 77 9.10 -1.32 4.94
C ARG A 77 8.00 -0.83 5.89
N SER A 78 7.97 0.46 6.16
CA SER A 78 6.98 1.10 7.05
C SER A 78 5.80 1.72 6.31
N MET A 79 5.74 1.57 4.98
CA MET A 79 4.66 2.07 4.12
C MET A 79 4.05 0.91 3.34
N GLY A 80 2.82 0.53 3.66
CA GLY A 80 2.06 -0.41 2.83
C GLY A 80 1.52 0.30 1.58
N MET A 81 1.55 -0.38 0.44
CA MET A 81 0.90 0.12 -0.76
C MET A 81 0.06 -0.96 -1.42
N VAL A 82 -1.18 -0.59 -1.71
CA VAL A 82 -2.16 -1.41 -2.42
C VAL A 82 -2.47 -0.74 -3.74
N PHE A 83 -2.31 -1.48 -4.83
CA PHE A 83 -2.47 -0.98 -6.19
C PHE A 83 -3.85 -1.34 -6.75
N GLN A 84 -4.25 -0.68 -7.81
CA GLN A 84 -5.41 -1.00 -8.63
C GLN A 84 -5.39 -2.46 -9.12
N HIS A 85 -4.24 -2.93 -9.58
CA HIS A 85 -4.01 -4.33 -9.88
C HIS A 85 -3.43 -5.02 -8.65
N PHE A 86 -3.89 -6.22 -8.37
CA PHE A 86 -3.59 -6.97 -7.13
C PHE A 86 -2.10 -7.26 -6.94
N ASN A 87 -1.35 -7.42 -8.05
CA ASN A 87 0.10 -7.66 -8.09
C ASN A 87 0.55 -8.84 -7.19
N LEU A 88 -0.28 -9.88 -7.10
CA LEU A 88 0.09 -11.10 -6.41
C LEU A 88 1.08 -11.92 -7.25
N PHE A 89 2.00 -12.60 -6.59
CA PHE A 89 2.92 -13.53 -7.24
C PHE A 89 2.16 -14.80 -7.64
N ASN A 90 1.93 -15.00 -8.93
CA ASN A 90 1.14 -16.10 -9.46
C ASN A 90 1.76 -17.49 -9.19
N ASN A 91 3.07 -17.56 -8.99
CA ASN A 91 3.82 -18.77 -8.68
C ASN A 91 3.93 -19.08 -7.20
N LYS A 92 3.19 -18.36 -6.33
CA LYS A 92 3.13 -18.56 -4.90
C LYS A 92 1.69 -18.72 -4.44
N THR A 93 1.49 -19.52 -3.40
CA THR A 93 0.20 -19.60 -2.71
C THR A 93 -0.16 -18.27 -2.05
N VAL A 94 -1.37 -18.12 -1.57
CA VAL A 94 -1.80 -16.96 -0.77
C VAL A 94 -0.89 -16.79 0.45
N LEU A 95 -0.68 -17.84 1.22
CA LEU A 95 0.23 -17.83 2.36
C LEU A 95 1.64 -17.41 1.95
N GLY A 96 2.15 -17.97 0.85
CA GLY A 96 3.46 -17.62 0.30
C GLY A 96 3.57 -16.17 -0.16
N ASN A 97 2.49 -15.57 -0.69
CA ASN A 97 2.46 -14.14 -1.02
C ASN A 97 2.58 -13.25 0.21
N ILE A 98 1.90 -13.60 1.30
CA ILE A 98 1.84 -12.79 2.52
C ILE A 98 3.16 -12.90 3.31
N THR A 99 3.74 -14.12 3.38
CA THR A 99 4.92 -14.38 4.22
C THR A 99 6.25 -14.05 3.56
N LEU A 100 6.27 -13.86 2.23
CA LEU A 100 7.51 -13.68 1.46
C LEU A 100 8.36 -12.52 2.00
N ALA A 101 7.78 -11.33 2.11
CA ALA A 101 8.52 -10.13 2.48
C ALA A 101 8.98 -10.15 3.95
N PRO A 102 8.13 -10.47 4.94
CA PRO A 102 8.56 -10.61 6.33
C PRO A 102 9.74 -11.58 6.53
N ILE A 103 9.72 -12.72 5.85
CA ILE A 103 10.79 -13.73 5.94
C ILE A 103 12.06 -13.25 5.25
N GLN A 104 11.95 -12.79 3.98
CA GLN A 104 13.13 -12.37 3.21
C GLN A 104 13.85 -11.17 3.83
N LEU A 105 13.11 -10.27 4.43
CA LEU A 105 13.66 -9.10 5.12
C LEU A 105 14.09 -9.41 6.57
N LYS A 106 13.99 -10.68 6.98
CA LYS A 106 14.37 -11.18 8.33
C LYS A 106 13.67 -10.41 9.45
N LEU A 107 12.42 -10.00 9.23
CA LEU A 107 11.58 -9.34 10.23
C LEU A 107 10.88 -10.38 11.12
N MET A 108 10.61 -11.56 10.56
CA MET A 108 9.98 -12.70 11.24
C MET A 108 10.67 -13.99 10.78
N ASN A 109 10.72 -14.98 11.64
CA ASN A 109 11.04 -16.34 11.21
C ASN A 109 9.85 -16.95 10.44
N LYS A 110 10.00 -18.16 9.92
CA LYS A 110 8.96 -18.78 9.07
C LYS A 110 7.69 -19.11 9.86
N GLU A 111 7.82 -19.56 11.07
CA GLU A 111 6.72 -19.93 11.96
C GLU A 111 5.91 -18.69 12.34
N GLU A 112 6.57 -17.64 12.82
CA GLU A 112 5.96 -16.34 13.14
C GLU A 112 5.25 -15.71 11.94
N ALA A 113 5.88 -15.74 10.77
CA ALA A 113 5.30 -15.19 9.54
C ALA A 113 4.03 -15.95 9.11
N ASN A 114 4.05 -17.30 9.24
CA ASN A 114 2.90 -18.13 8.91
C ASN A 114 1.74 -17.88 9.89
N GLU A 115 2.01 -17.83 11.18
CA GLU A 115 0.99 -17.57 12.20
C GLU A 115 0.36 -16.19 12.00
N ASN A 116 1.18 -15.16 11.79
CA ASN A 116 0.70 -13.81 11.49
C ASN A 116 -0.13 -13.77 10.21
N ALA A 117 0.31 -14.43 9.15
CA ALA A 117 -0.42 -14.48 7.88
C ALA A 117 -1.78 -15.18 8.03
N LEU A 118 -1.84 -16.31 8.75
CA LEU A 118 -3.09 -17.02 9.00
C LEU A 118 -4.07 -16.19 9.83
N ARG A 119 -3.58 -15.47 10.85
CA ARG A 119 -4.40 -14.53 11.64
C ARG A 119 -4.96 -13.40 10.78
N LEU A 120 -4.15 -12.83 9.88
CA LEU A 120 -4.60 -11.79 8.96
C LEU A 120 -5.60 -12.34 7.91
N LEU A 121 -5.44 -13.58 7.45
CA LEU A 121 -6.38 -14.24 6.56
C LEU A 121 -7.71 -14.54 7.26
N ASP A 122 -7.69 -14.93 8.53
CA ASP A 122 -8.91 -15.08 9.34
C ASP A 122 -9.71 -13.78 9.38
N ARG A 123 -9.02 -12.67 9.61
CA ARG A 123 -9.64 -11.34 9.68
C ARG A 123 -10.43 -10.96 8.43
N ILE A 124 -10.00 -11.41 7.25
CA ILE A 124 -10.68 -11.15 5.98
C ILE A 124 -11.54 -12.33 5.50
N GLY A 125 -11.75 -13.35 6.34
CA GLY A 125 -12.56 -14.53 6.03
C GLY A 125 -11.99 -15.41 4.92
N LEU A 126 -10.68 -15.47 4.75
CA LEU A 126 -10.01 -16.21 3.66
C LEU A 126 -8.95 -17.20 4.16
N ARG A 127 -9.05 -17.66 5.41
CA ARG A 127 -8.11 -18.64 5.97
C ARG A 127 -8.09 -19.96 5.18
N ASP A 128 -9.23 -20.40 4.70
CA ASP A 128 -9.41 -21.61 3.86
C ASP A 128 -8.68 -21.52 2.51
N LYS A 129 -8.32 -20.32 2.08
CA LYS A 129 -7.59 -20.03 0.85
C LYS A 129 -6.06 -19.95 1.01
N ALA A 130 -5.51 -20.23 2.19
CA ALA A 130 -4.08 -20.08 2.47
C ALA A 130 -3.19 -20.81 1.43
N ASP A 131 -3.56 -22.01 1.04
CA ASP A 131 -2.82 -22.87 0.10
C ASP A 131 -3.25 -22.68 -1.37
N ALA A 132 -4.26 -21.85 -1.63
CA ALA A 132 -4.73 -21.55 -2.98
C ALA A 132 -3.73 -20.67 -3.74
N TYR A 133 -3.71 -20.77 -5.05
CA TYR A 133 -2.97 -19.88 -5.93
C TYR A 133 -3.84 -18.71 -6.41
N PRO A 134 -3.26 -17.54 -6.76
CA PRO A 134 -4.00 -16.37 -7.22
C PRO A 134 -4.96 -16.65 -8.37
N SER A 135 -4.66 -17.60 -9.28
CA SER A 135 -5.53 -18.00 -10.39
C SER A 135 -6.88 -18.59 -9.94
N MET A 136 -6.96 -19.08 -8.71
CA MET A 136 -8.16 -19.73 -8.15
C MET A 136 -9.06 -18.75 -7.38
N LEU A 137 -8.75 -17.46 -7.38
CA LEU A 137 -9.40 -16.45 -6.55
C LEU A 137 -10.18 -15.45 -7.38
N SER A 138 -11.29 -14.94 -6.81
CA SER A 138 -12.01 -13.79 -7.37
C SER A 138 -11.21 -12.49 -7.26
N GLY A 139 -11.61 -11.45 -7.99
CA GLY A 139 -10.98 -10.12 -7.93
C GLY A 139 -10.99 -9.54 -6.52
N GLY A 140 -12.14 -9.58 -5.83
CA GLY A 140 -12.27 -9.10 -4.45
C GLY A 140 -11.41 -9.89 -3.46
N GLN A 141 -11.32 -11.21 -3.61
CA GLN A 141 -10.41 -12.03 -2.79
C GLN A 141 -8.95 -11.65 -3.01
N LYS A 142 -8.52 -11.49 -4.28
CA LYS A 142 -7.15 -11.04 -4.60
C LYS A 142 -6.82 -9.70 -3.99
N GLN A 143 -7.77 -8.76 -4.02
CA GLN A 143 -7.55 -7.42 -3.47
C GLN A 143 -7.46 -7.44 -1.94
N ARG A 144 -8.34 -8.17 -1.27
CA ARG A 144 -8.23 -8.34 0.21
C ARG A 144 -6.91 -8.99 0.61
N ILE A 145 -6.44 -9.98 -0.15
CA ILE A 145 -5.13 -10.61 0.07
C ILE A 145 -3.99 -9.61 -0.18
N ALA A 146 -4.09 -8.74 -1.21
CA ALA A 146 -3.08 -7.69 -1.44
C ALA A 146 -3.00 -6.69 -0.28
N ILE A 147 -4.15 -6.34 0.34
CA ILE A 147 -4.19 -5.53 1.57
C ILE A 147 -3.49 -6.27 2.72
N VAL A 148 -3.86 -7.52 2.97
CA VAL A 148 -3.27 -8.36 4.03
C VAL A 148 -1.77 -8.56 3.84
N ARG A 149 -1.31 -8.77 2.60
CA ARG A 149 0.12 -8.84 2.28
C ARG A 149 0.87 -7.58 2.70
N SER A 150 0.27 -6.41 2.48
CA SER A 150 0.86 -5.14 2.90
C SER A 150 0.84 -5.00 4.43
N LEU A 151 -0.25 -5.43 5.09
CA LEU A 151 -0.38 -5.40 6.55
C LEU A 151 0.59 -6.36 7.27
N ALA A 152 0.98 -7.46 6.63
CA ALA A 152 1.94 -8.41 7.20
C ALA A 152 3.32 -7.80 7.50
N MET A 153 3.63 -6.66 6.88
CA MET A 153 4.84 -5.86 7.16
C MET A 153 4.71 -4.93 8.37
N ASN A 154 3.54 -4.89 9.03
CA ASN A 154 3.22 -3.97 10.11
C ASN A 154 3.52 -2.50 9.77
N PRO A 155 2.97 -1.96 8.68
CA PRO A 155 3.28 -0.62 8.20
C PRO A 155 2.68 0.45 9.12
N LYS A 156 3.31 1.64 9.14
CA LYS A 156 2.81 2.82 9.85
C LYS A 156 1.75 3.59 9.05
N VAL A 157 1.76 3.43 7.74
CA VAL A 157 0.83 4.07 6.80
C VAL A 157 0.47 3.09 5.69
N MET A 158 -0.78 3.17 5.23
CA MET A 158 -1.29 2.42 4.09
C MET A 158 -1.68 3.38 2.97
N LEU A 159 -1.10 3.19 1.80
CA LEU A 159 -1.41 3.94 0.58
C LEU A 159 -2.29 3.06 -0.33
N PHE A 160 -3.44 3.57 -0.74
CA PHE A 160 -4.40 2.87 -1.59
C PHE A 160 -4.52 3.61 -2.94
N ASP A 161 -3.99 3.02 -4.00
CA ASP A 161 -4.05 3.57 -5.36
C ASP A 161 -5.21 2.91 -6.12
N GLU A 162 -6.39 3.52 -6.07
CA GLU A 162 -7.63 3.05 -6.70
C GLU A 162 -7.97 1.56 -6.42
N PRO A 163 -8.03 1.14 -5.14
CA PRO A 163 -8.06 -0.28 -4.75
C PRO A 163 -9.32 -1.04 -5.19
N THR A 164 -10.35 -0.35 -5.65
CA THR A 164 -11.64 -0.92 -6.06
C THR A 164 -11.93 -0.78 -7.55
N SER A 165 -11.14 -0.01 -8.30
CA SER A 165 -11.43 0.33 -9.70
C SER A 165 -11.37 -0.85 -10.68
N ALA A 166 -10.65 -1.93 -10.31
CA ALA A 166 -10.55 -3.15 -11.11
C ALA A 166 -11.51 -4.27 -10.64
N LEU A 167 -12.49 -3.93 -9.78
CA LEU A 167 -13.42 -4.89 -9.18
C LEU A 167 -14.83 -4.74 -9.76
N ASP A 168 -15.53 -5.85 -9.82
CA ASP A 168 -16.97 -5.86 -10.06
C ASP A 168 -17.70 -5.16 -8.90
N PRO A 169 -18.82 -4.45 -9.14
CA PRO A 169 -19.55 -3.69 -8.11
C PRO A 169 -19.90 -4.50 -6.86
N GLU A 170 -20.22 -5.77 -7.03
CA GLU A 170 -20.58 -6.69 -5.94
C GLU A 170 -19.42 -6.95 -4.97
N MET A 171 -18.17 -6.85 -5.47
CA MET A 171 -16.95 -7.12 -4.67
C MET A 171 -16.38 -5.88 -3.98
N VAL A 172 -16.84 -4.69 -4.37
CA VAL A 172 -16.32 -3.41 -3.83
C VAL A 172 -16.60 -3.30 -2.33
N GLY A 173 -17.81 -3.70 -1.89
CA GLY A 173 -18.22 -3.62 -0.50
C GLY A 173 -17.27 -4.34 0.46
N GLU A 174 -16.87 -5.57 0.14
CA GLU A 174 -15.96 -6.39 0.96
C GLU A 174 -14.57 -5.74 1.14
N VAL A 175 -14.05 -5.10 0.10
CA VAL A 175 -12.76 -4.40 0.16
C VAL A 175 -12.87 -3.12 1.00
N LEU A 176 -13.96 -2.36 0.83
CA LEU A 176 -14.21 -1.14 1.61
C LEU A 176 -14.40 -1.45 3.10
N GLU A 177 -15.02 -2.57 3.48
CA GLU A 177 -15.14 -2.96 4.88
C GLU A 177 -13.76 -3.18 5.53
N VAL A 178 -12.84 -3.89 4.86
CA VAL A 178 -11.47 -4.06 5.35
C VAL A 178 -10.77 -2.71 5.53
N MET A 179 -10.95 -1.77 4.59
CA MET A 179 -10.36 -0.43 4.70
C MET A 179 -10.97 0.38 5.85
N LYS A 180 -12.28 0.28 6.09
CA LYS A 180 -12.95 0.92 7.22
C LYS A 180 -12.44 0.38 8.56
N GLU A 181 -12.31 -0.94 8.69
CA GLU A 181 -11.74 -1.55 9.89
C GLU A 181 -10.35 -0.99 10.20
N LEU A 182 -9.46 -0.94 9.20
CA LEU A 182 -8.13 -0.37 9.35
C LEU A 182 -8.17 1.11 9.79
N ALA A 183 -9.10 1.87 9.22
CA ALA A 183 -9.29 3.26 9.61
C ALA A 183 -9.78 3.39 11.06
N HIS A 184 -10.68 2.54 11.52
CA HIS A 184 -11.17 2.51 12.92
C HIS A 184 -10.07 2.12 13.91
N GLU A 185 -9.14 1.25 13.51
CA GLU A 185 -7.97 0.87 14.32
C GLU A 185 -6.90 1.97 14.40
N GLY A 186 -7.09 3.10 13.74
CA GLY A 186 -6.17 4.22 13.77
C GLY A 186 -5.02 4.14 12.74
N MET A 187 -5.10 3.25 11.75
CA MET A 187 -4.17 3.24 10.62
C MET A 187 -4.22 4.58 9.87
N THR A 188 -3.05 5.12 9.51
CA THR A 188 -2.93 6.31 8.65
C THR A 188 -3.04 5.91 7.22
#